data_70e64f32c4a3ad3b3c9d1768d05ac719
#
_entry.id   70e64f32c4a3ad3b3c9d1768d05ac719
#
_cell.length_a   1.000
_cell.length_b   1.000
_cell.length_c   1.000
_cell.angle_alpha   90.00
_cell.angle_beta   90.00
_cell.angle_gamma   90.00
#
_symmetry.space_group_name_H-M   'P 1'
#
loop_
_entity.id
_entity.type
_entity.pdbx_description
1 polymer ?
#
loop_
_entity_poly.entity_id
_entity_poly.type
_entity_poly.pdbx_seq_one_letter_code
_entity_poly.pdbx_strand_id
1 'polypeptide(L)'
;MNSDSSRLFSQDYREQPFWWERTPRPVGAAAPLPTSVDVLVVGSGYTGLCAALQTVRGGRATLVIDSAEPGWGCSSRNGGQVSTGIKPDYASLEKEFGRETALEVHREGQRALSWIGDFIQHEAIDCDYRVSGRFFGAHTARHYD
;
A
#
# COMPACT_ATOMS: atom_id res chain seq x y z
N MET A 1 -5.64 -34.62 -10.41
CA MET A 1 -4.49 -34.64 -9.48
C MET A 1 -4.87 -33.82 -8.27
N ASN A 2 -5.38 -34.46 -7.23
CA ASN A 2 -5.59 -33.79 -5.94
C ASN A 2 -4.20 -33.64 -5.29
N SER A 3 -3.57 -32.48 -5.44
CA SER A 3 -2.43 -32.13 -4.65
C SER A 3 -2.94 -31.95 -3.22
N ASP A 4 -2.50 -32.84 -2.33
CA ASP A 4 -2.81 -32.76 -0.90
C ASP A 4 -2.13 -31.48 -0.34
N SER A 5 -2.83 -30.35 -0.49
CA SER A 5 -2.36 -29.05 0.00
C SER A 5 -2.26 -29.01 1.53
N SER A 6 -2.83 -29.98 2.23
CA SER A 6 -2.77 -30.10 3.70
C SER A 6 -1.36 -30.28 4.26
N ARG A 7 -0.40 -30.71 3.42
CA ARG A 7 1.02 -30.89 3.79
C ARG A 7 1.89 -29.64 3.62
N LEU A 8 1.38 -28.61 2.94
CA LEU A 8 2.14 -27.39 2.64
C LEU A 8 1.94 -26.29 3.68
N PHE A 9 0.88 -26.37 4.44
CA PHE A 9 0.50 -25.35 5.42
C PHE A 9 0.43 -25.94 6.82
N SER A 10 0.65 -25.13 7.84
CA SER A 10 0.40 -25.49 9.23
C SER A 10 -1.12 -25.67 9.46
N GLN A 11 -1.48 -26.39 10.55
CA GLN A 11 -2.90 -26.66 10.87
C GLN A 11 -3.70 -25.40 11.22
N ASP A 12 -3.01 -24.35 11.62
CA ASP A 12 -3.56 -23.04 11.98
C ASP A 12 -3.46 -22.01 10.84
N TYR A 13 -3.10 -22.45 9.63
CA TYR A 13 -3.04 -21.57 8.47
C TYR A 13 -4.41 -20.97 8.15
N ARG A 14 -4.40 -19.66 7.89
CA ARG A 14 -5.60 -18.90 7.51
C ARG A 14 -5.37 -18.15 6.21
N GLU A 15 -6.31 -18.25 5.28
CA GLU A 15 -6.31 -17.51 4.00
C GLU A 15 -6.79 -16.06 4.14
N GLN A 16 -6.43 -15.39 5.21
CA GLN A 16 -6.80 -13.99 5.42
C GLN A 16 -5.54 -13.12 5.57
N PRO A 17 -5.62 -11.83 5.26
CA PRO A 17 -4.52 -10.90 5.50
C PRO A 17 -4.14 -10.84 6.98
N PHE A 18 -2.85 -10.92 7.28
CA PHE A 18 -2.33 -10.83 8.66
C PHE A 18 -2.83 -9.57 9.39
N TRP A 19 -2.85 -8.44 8.72
CA TRP A 19 -3.25 -7.16 9.31
C TRP A 19 -4.72 -7.12 9.76
N TRP A 20 -5.56 -7.99 9.22
CA TRP A 20 -6.96 -8.09 9.62
C TRP A 20 -7.17 -8.69 11.01
N GLU A 21 -6.19 -9.40 11.55
CA GLU A 21 -6.26 -9.93 12.92
C GLU A 21 -6.27 -8.81 13.96
N ARG A 22 -5.69 -7.65 13.62
CA ARG A 22 -5.54 -6.50 14.53
C ARG A 22 -6.49 -5.35 14.22
N THR A 23 -7.16 -5.40 13.10
CA THR A 23 -8.06 -4.33 12.65
C THR A 23 -9.49 -4.85 12.57
N PRO A 24 -10.42 -4.35 13.41
CA PRO A 24 -11.81 -4.71 13.32
C PRO A 24 -12.35 -4.44 11.90
N ARG A 25 -12.98 -5.45 11.31
CA ARG A 25 -13.58 -5.30 9.98
C ARG A 25 -14.92 -4.56 10.11
N PRO A 26 -15.21 -3.58 9.25
CA PRO A 26 -16.51 -2.96 9.25
C PRO A 26 -17.56 -4.03 8.88
N VAL A 27 -18.49 -4.24 9.78
CA VAL A 27 -19.67 -5.07 9.49
C VAL A 27 -20.64 -4.18 8.71
N GLY A 28 -20.51 -4.18 7.38
CA GLY A 28 -21.37 -3.40 6.50
C GLY A 28 -22.57 -4.24 6.04
N ALA A 29 -23.78 -3.78 6.32
CA ALA A 29 -24.91 -4.16 5.50
C ALA A 29 -24.71 -3.54 4.11
N ALA A 30 -24.94 -4.30 3.04
CA ALA A 30 -24.93 -3.75 1.69
C ALA A 30 -25.95 -2.58 1.64
N ALA A 31 -25.46 -1.38 1.55
CA ALA A 31 -26.31 -0.21 1.36
C ALA A 31 -26.81 -0.19 -0.10
N PRO A 32 -28.01 0.28 -0.37
CA PRO A 32 -28.47 0.48 -1.74
C PRO A 32 -27.52 1.47 -2.43
N LEU A 33 -27.14 1.13 -3.66
CA LEU A 33 -26.27 2.00 -4.45
C LEU A 33 -27.02 3.30 -4.80
N PRO A 34 -26.35 4.46 -4.72
CA PRO A 34 -26.93 5.72 -5.18
C PRO A 34 -27.20 5.66 -6.69
N THR A 35 -28.19 6.41 -7.15
CA THR A 35 -28.54 6.48 -8.58
C THR A 35 -27.51 7.25 -9.41
N SER A 36 -26.74 8.14 -8.77
CA SER A 36 -25.68 8.92 -9.40
C SER A 36 -24.63 9.32 -8.38
N VAL A 37 -23.39 9.48 -8.82
CA VAL A 37 -22.27 10.03 -8.06
C VAL A 37 -21.41 10.88 -8.99
N ASP A 38 -20.65 11.82 -8.42
CA ASP A 38 -19.70 12.64 -9.22
C ASP A 38 -18.47 11.79 -9.61
N VAL A 39 -18.04 10.92 -8.71
CA VAL A 39 -16.84 10.10 -8.90
C VAL A 39 -17.11 8.66 -8.45
N LEU A 40 -16.86 7.72 -9.35
CA LEU A 40 -16.83 6.29 -9.05
C LEU A 40 -15.38 5.80 -9.02
N VAL A 41 -14.97 5.24 -7.89
CA VAL A 41 -13.67 4.59 -7.71
C VAL A 41 -13.86 3.08 -7.70
N VAL A 42 -13.17 2.38 -8.59
CA VAL A 42 -13.20 0.91 -8.65
C VAL A 42 -11.93 0.37 -8.01
N GLY A 43 -12.11 -0.34 -6.92
CA GLY A 43 -11.02 -0.89 -6.09
C GLY A 43 -10.81 -0.10 -4.79
N SER A 44 -10.78 -0.82 -3.67
CA SER A 44 -10.63 -0.29 -2.30
C SER A 44 -9.25 -0.57 -1.70
N GLY A 45 -8.22 -0.68 -2.55
CA GLY A 45 -6.81 -0.70 -2.12
C GLY A 45 -6.30 0.71 -1.82
N TYR A 46 -5.02 0.85 -1.48
CA TYR A 46 -4.40 2.14 -1.14
C TYR A 46 -4.67 3.23 -2.18
N THR A 47 -4.47 2.92 -3.46
CA THR A 47 -4.67 3.91 -4.54
C THR A 47 -6.11 4.40 -4.61
N GLY A 48 -7.07 3.47 -4.59
CA GLY A 48 -8.48 3.82 -4.67
C GLY A 48 -8.96 4.61 -3.46
N LEU A 49 -8.59 4.19 -2.25
CA LEU A 49 -8.96 4.88 -1.02
C LEU A 49 -8.32 6.28 -0.92
N CYS A 50 -7.03 6.42 -1.31
CA CYS A 50 -6.39 7.73 -1.36
C CYS A 50 -7.06 8.67 -2.38
N ALA A 51 -7.41 8.15 -3.56
CA ALA A 51 -8.14 8.93 -4.56
C ALA A 51 -9.52 9.36 -4.05
N ALA A 52 -10.26 8.42 -3.44
CA ALA A 52 -11.58 8.71 -2.87
C ALA A 52 -11.52 9.79 -1.77
N LEU A 53 -10.51 9.73 -0.89
CA LEU A 53 -10.31 10.76 0.13
C LEU A 53 -10.11 12.16 -0.49
N GLN A 54 -9.32 12.27 -1.55
CA GLN A 54 -9.09 13.56 -2.22
C GLN A 54 -10.35 14.09 -2.89
N THR A 55 -11.12 13.21 -3.55
CA THR A 55 -12.37 13.64 -4.21
C THR A 55 -13.45 14.06 -3.21
N VAL A 56 -13.60 13.34 -2.09
CA VAL A 56 -14.51 13.71 -1.00
C VAL A 56 -14.08 15.03 -0.35
N ARG A 57 -12.80 15.25 -0.09
CA ARG A 57 -12.26 16.50 0.43
C ARG A 57 -12.47 17.67 -0.54
N GLY A 58 -12.49 17.38 -1.84
CA GLY A 58 -12.87 18.31 -2.89
C GLY A 58 -14.38 18.53 -3.04
N GLY A 59 -15.20 18.02 -2.12
CA GLY A 59 -16.65 18.19 -2.10
C GLY A 59 -17.41 17.38 -3.15
N ARG A 60 -16.80 16.31 -3.68
CA ARG A 60 -17.44 15.43 -4.69
C ARG A 60 -18.18 14.26 -4.03
N ALA A 61 -19.39 13.99 -4.49
CA ALA A 61 -20.09 12.77 -4.14
C ALA A 61 -19.33 11.57 -4.72
N THR A 62 -18.67 10.81 -3.85
CA THR A 62 -17.75 9.73 -4.26
C THR A 62 -18.24 8.38 -3.76
N LEU A 63 -18.25 7.39 -4.64
CA LEU A 63 -18.55 6.00 -4.31
C LEU A 63 -17.31 5.15 -4.59
N VAL A 64 -16.93 4.30 -3.65
CA VAL A 64 -15.91 3.26 -3.85
C VAL A 64 -16.61 1.92 -3.92
N ILE A 65 -16.31 1.15 -4.96
CA ILE A 65 -16.78 -0.23 -5.12
C ILE A 65 -15.59 -1.18 -5.23
N ASP A 66 -15.77 -2.39 -4.75
CA ASP A 66 -14.79 -3.47 -4.86
C ASP A 66 -15.51 -4.81 -5.12
N SER A 67 -14.80 -5.75 -5.71
CA SER A 67 -15.31 -7.12 -5.91
C SER A 67 -15.22 -7.99 -4.64
N ALA A 68 -14.48 -7.53 -3.64
CA ALA A 68 -14.26 -8.21 -2.37
C ALA A 68 -14.36 -7.20 -1.21
N GLU A 69 -14.08 -7.64 0.00
CA GLU A 69 -14.00 -6.76 1.16
C GLU A 69 -12.89 -5.69 1.00
N PRO A 70 -13.07 -4.49 1.58
CA PRO A 70 -12.08 -3.44 1.48
C PRO A 70 -10.67 -3.89 1.88
N GLY A 71 -9.70 -3.65 1.00
CA GLY A 71 -8.31 -4.02 1.23
C GLY A 71 -8.00 -5.51 1.10
N TRP A 72 -8.88 -6.33 0.54
CA TRP A 72 -8.63 -7.77 0.33
C TRP A 72 -7.37 -8.08 -0.47
N GLY A 73 -7.00 -7.23 -1.41
CA GLY A 73 -5.86 -7.40 -2.31
C GLY A 73 -4.50 -7.14 -1.66
N CYS A 74 -3.52 -6.77 -2.47
CA CYS A 74 -2.13 -6.54 -2.07
C CYS A 74 -1.96 -5.48 -0.98
N SER A 75 -2.90 -4.55 -0.83
CA SER A 75 -2.83 -3.48 0.17
C SER A 75 -2.86 -3.98 1.61
N SER A 76 -3.40 -5.16 1.87
CA SER A 76 -3.36 -5.81 3.19
C SER A 76 -2.54 -7.11 3.23
N ARG A 77 -1.93 -7.50 2.10
CA ARG A 77 -1.11 -8.71 1.95
C ARG A 77 0.36 -8.40 1.71
N ASN A 78 0.88 -7.41 2.42
CA ASN A 78 2.26 -6.96 2.33
C ASN A 78 2.93 -6.97 3.71
N GLY A 79 4.24 -6.80 3.76
CA GLY A 79 5.01 -6.82 5.00
C GLY A 79 4.90 -5.54 5.84
N GLY A 80 4.11 -4.54 5.43
CA GLY A 80 3.96 -3.26 6.14
C GLY A 80 5.21 -2.37 6.12
N GLN A 81 6.17 -2.67 5.27
CA GLN A 81 7.41 -1.88 5.19
C GLN A 81 7.19 -0.65 4.30
N VAL A 82 7.43 0.52 4.87
CA VAL A 82 7.43 1.80 4.16
C VAL A 82 8.86 2.29 4.03
N SER A 83 9.32 2.54 2.81
CA SER A 83 10.71 2.94 2.55
C SER A 83 10.82 3.83 1.31
N THR A 84 11.98 4.47 1.16
CA THR A 84 12.34 5.26 -0.03
C THR A 84 12.77 4.40 -1.22
N GLY A 85 12.71 3.07 -1.10
CA GLY A 85 13.15 2.16 -2.16
C GLY A 85 12.27 2.27 -3.40
N ILE A 86 12.87 2.69 -4.50
CA ILE A 86 12.24 2.80 -5.82
C ILE A 86 12.81 1.71 -6.72
N LYS A 87 11.99 1.17 -7.59
CA LYS A 87 12.42 0.26 -8.65
C LYS A 87 11.98 0.84 -10.00
N PRO A 88 12.84 0.82 -11.00
CA PRO A 88 14.23 0.34 -10.98
C PRO A 88 15.14 1.18 -10.08
N ASP A 89 16.36 0.70 -9.82
CA ASP A 89 17.35 1.41 -9.02
C ASP A 89 17.85 2.69 -9.71
N TYR A 90 18.58 3.54 -8.96
CA TYR A 90 19.06 4.83 -9.45
C TYR A 90 19.90 4.69 -10.74
N ALA A 91 20.83 3.73 -10.80
CA ALA A 91 21.70 3.55 -11.94
C ALA A 91 20.91 3.17 -13.22
N SER A 92 19.89 2.34 -13.06
CA SER A 92 18.98 1.96 -14.16
C SER A 92 18.14 3.16 -14.62
N LEU A 93 17.63 3.95 -13.69
CA LEU A 93 16.89 5.19 -14.00
C LEU A 93 17.79 6.21 -14.72
N GLU A 94 19.01 6.40 -14.23
CA GLU A 94 19.96 7.32 -14.84
C GLU A 94 20.33 6.92 -16.28
N LYS A 95 20.53 5.61 -16.50
CA LYS A 95 20.82 5.07 -17.83
C LYS A 95 19.65 5.25 -18.80
N GLU A 96 18.42 5.09 -18.34
CA GLU A 96 17.22 5.11 -19.20
C GLU A 96 16.70 6.53 -19.41
N PHE A 97 16.67 7.35 -18.38
CA PHE A 97 16.00 8.67 -18.39
C PHE A 97 16.95 9.86 -18.15
N GLY A 98 18.23 9.59 -17.93
CA GLY A 98 19.22 10.61 -17.61
C GLY A 98 19.25 10.99 -16.12
N ARG A 99 20.36 11.64 -15.72
CA ARG A 99 20.68 11.94 -14.32
C ARG A 99 19.64 12.83 -13.63
N GLU A 100 19.16 13.84 -14.34
CA GLU A 100 18.21 14.80 -13.77
C GLU A 100 16.90 14.11 -13.38
N THR A 101 16.33 13.34 -14.32
CA THR A 101 15.10 12.56 -14.06
C THR A 101 15.30 11.53 -12.97
N ALA A 102 16.43 10.82 -12.94
CA ALA A 102 16.73 9.84 -11.92
C ALA A 102 16.79 10.47 -10.51
N LEU A 103 17.38 11.66 -10.40
CA LEU A 103 17.42 12.43 -9.15
C LEU A 103 16.01 12.87 -8.70
N GLU A 104 15.19 13.35 -9.63
CA GLU A 104 13.81 13.77 -9.28
C GLU A 104 12.96 12.58 -8.83
N VAL A 105 13.04 11.43 -9.49
CA VAL A 105 12.36 10.21 -9.08
C VAL A 105 12.82 9.77 -7.68
N HIS A 106 14.12 9.86 -7.39
CA HIS A 106 14.67 9.53 -6.07
C HIS A 106 14.16 10.50 -4.98
N ARG A 107 14.14 11.79 -5.27
CA ARG A 107 13.60 12.83 -4.37
C ARG A 107 12.11 12.61 -4.10
N GLU A 108 11.35 12.20 -5.13
CA GLU A 108 9.94 11.91 -4.97
C GLU A 108 9.69 10.72 -4.04
N GLY A 109 10.53 9.70 -4.09
CA GLY A 109 10.47 8.60 -3.10
C GLY A 109 10.71 9.05 -1.67
N GLN A 110 11.60 10.03 -1.45
CA GLN A 110 11.82 10.63 -0.13
C GLN A 110 10.62 11.47 0.32
N ARG A 111 10.04 12.26 -0.59
CA ARG A 111 8.83 13.05 -0.32
C ARG A 111 7.64 12.15 0.03
N ALA A 112 7.47 11.04 -0.71
CA ALA A 112 6.41 10.07 -0.45
C ALA A 112 6.53 9.42 0.94
N LEU A 113 7.77 9.11 1.38
CA LEU A 113 8.00 8.57 2.72
C LEU A 113 7.63 9.59 3.81
N SER A 114 8.04 10.84 3.66
CA SER A 114 7.66 11.91 4.60
C SER A 114 6.15 12.11 4.61
N TRP A 115 5.54 12.20 3.43
CA TRP A 115 4.11 12.41 3.30
C TRP A 115 3.29 11.32 3.98
N ILE A 116 3.67 10.04 3.86
CA ILE A 116 2.90 8.97 4.51
C ILE A 116 2.97 9.05 6.04
N GLY A 117 4.12 9.43 6.60
CA GLY A 117 4.27 9.68 8.03
C GLY A 117 3.36 10.81 8.52
N ASP A 118 3.39 11.95 7.82
CA ASP A 118 2.55 13.11 8.12
C ASP A 118 1.06 12.78 7.96
N PHE A 119 0.70 12.02 6.92
CA PHE A 119 -0.67 11.56 6.68
C PHE A 119 -1.18 10.69 7.83
N ILE A 120 -0.42 9.69 8.26
CA ILE A 120 -0.77 8.80 9.37
C ILE A 120 -1.01 9.61 10.65
N GLN A 121 -0.13 10.57 10.93
CA GLN A 121 -0.24 11.44 12.10
C GLN A 121 -1.44 12.39 12.00
N HIS A 122 -1.62 13.04 10.87
CA HIS A 122 -2.72 14.01 10.65
C HIS A 122 -4.09 13.35 10.72
N GLU A 123 -4.22 12.16 10.15
CA GLU A 123 -5.48 11.38 10.15
C GLU A 123 -5.66 10.57 11.44
N ALA A 124 -4.71 10.63 12.38
CA ALA A 124 -4.72 9.87 13.63
C ALA A 124 -4.94 8.35 13.39
N ILE A 125 -4.27 7.79 12.37
CA ILE A 125 -4.41 6.37 12.01
C ILE A 125 -3.63 5.52 13.02
N ASP A 126 -4.35 4.71 13.80
CA ASP A 126 -3.76 3.73 14.70
C ASP A 126 -3.29 2.49 13.95
N CYS A 127 -2.02 2.50 13.51
CA CYS A 127 -1.44 1.43 12.67
C CYS A 127 -0.04 1.00 13.12
N ASP A 128 0.33 1.24 14.38
CA ASP A 128 1.67 0.91 14.91
C ASP A 128 2.84 1.47 14.07
N TYR A 129 2.65 2.60 13.38
CA TYR A 129 3.69 3.19 12.56
C TYR A 129 4.91 3.61 13.38
N ARG A 130 6.11 3.13 12.99
CA ARG A 130 7.36 3.43 13.67
C ARG A 130 8.47 3.70 12.66
N VAL A 131 9.24 4.75 12.92
CA VAL A 131 10.47 5.04 12.18
C VAL A 131 11.62 4.29 12.85
N SER A 132 11.96 3.12 12.31
CA SER A 132 12.99 2.22 12.86
C SER A 132 14.33 2.29 12.14
N GLY A 133 14.40 3.05 11.05
CA GLY A 133 15.55 3.05 10.16
C GLY A 133 15.62 1.81 9.27
N ARG A 134 16.68 1.71 8.48
CA ARG A 134 16.93 0.59 7.57
C ARG A 134 18.37 0.16 7.62
N PHE A 135 18.59 -1.15 7.70
CA PHE A 135 19.92 -1.75 7.63
C PHE A 135 20.07 -2.49 6.29
N PHE A 136 21.18 -2.23 5.61
CA PHE A 136 21.61 -2.96 4.44
C PHE A 136 22.91 -3.68 4.73
N GLY A 137 22.89 -5.02 4.64
CA GLY A 137 24.08 -5.83 4.69
C GLY A 137 24.72 -5.98 3.31
N ALA A 138 25.98 -5.61 3.17
CA ALA A 138 26.74 -5.92 1.97
C ALA A 138 27.17 -7.38 1.96
N HIS A 139 26.87 -8.11 0.89
CA HIS A 139 27.29 -9.50 0.74
C HIS A 139 28.75 -9.64 0.27
N THR A 140 29.29 -8.63 -0.37
CA THR A 140 30.65 -8.59 -0.93
C THR A 140 31.20 -7.19 -0.79
N ALA A 141 32.53 -7.03 -0.83
CA ALA A 141 33.19 -5.71 -0.82
C ALA A 141 32.65 -4.78 -1.93
N ARG A 142 32.35 -5.32 -3.11
CA ARG A 142 31.78 -4.56 -4.22
C ARG A 142 30.41 -3.91 -3.95
N HIS A 143 29.68 -4.40 -2.96
CA HIS A 143 28.39 -3.81 -2.57
C HIS A 143 28.53 -2.70 -1.51
N TYR A 144 29.78 -2.41 -1.11
CA TYR A 144 30.09 -1.40 -0.10
C TYR A 144 30.48 -0.05 -0.70
N ASP A 145 30.90 -0.06 -1.99
CA ASP A 145 31.28 1.10 -2.79
C ASP A 145 30.05 1.64 -3.56
#